data_38895b6eb44b0bfdf16d17cd88eddb04
#
_entry.id   38895b6eb44b0bfdf16d17cd88eddb04
#
_cell.length_a   1.000
_cell.length_b   1.000
_cell.length_c   1.000
_cell.angle_alpha   90.00
_cell.angle_beta   90.00
_cell.angle_gamma   90.00
#
_symmetry.space_group_name_H-M   'P 1'
#
loop_
_entity.id
_entity.type
_entity.pdbx_description
1 polymer ?
#
loop_
_entity_poly.entity_id
_entity_poly.type
_entity_poly.pdbx_seq_one_letter_code
_entity_poly.pdbx_strand_id
1 'polypeptide(L)'
;LGDAVQLEVDGRPFLVLGGELGNSSAACPQDIEENFAKLRRMGLNTVLVPAYWALLEPVEGPLDFSLTDKALEEARRNALKVTFLWFGAWKNSMSCYAPLWFKADYKKYPRAYTREGKPLEIASAFSENVFKADNKAFTTWLRHIAEADRDFGTVIMIQIENEIGMLEDARDHSRTAERLFRSEVPSELMDYLCANRAELHPYMSGKWEENGAKTVGSWENVFGEGIYTDEIFMAWHYASYVERMARSAREIYDVPLFVNAAMNSRGRRPGEYPSAGPLAHLIDVWHCAAPSVDFIAPDLYDDGFKGWAAQYHLHNNPLFIPEIRHTQNNGVRAFYVFGEHNALGFSPFAIEDGSDEQGTPFVEGYEKLREIMPLVTGWQGKDAMWGLLFDQNDKERIIEDGSLVLTCRHNFTLPWDPRATDG
;
A
#
# COMPACT_ATOMS: atom_id res chain seq x y z
N LEU A 1 -1.56 15.19 16.34
CA LEU A 1 -1.65 16.59 15.93
C LEU A 1 -3.00 16.81 15.23
N GLY A 2 -4.03 17.32 15.93
CA GLY A 2 -5.39 17.31 15.36
C GLY A 2 -5.78 15.89 14.96
N ASP A 3 -6.37 15.75 13.76
CA ASP A 3 -6.77 14.45 13.22
C ASP A 3 -5.73 13.81 12.28
N ALA A 4 -4.55 14.44 12.09
CA ALA A 4 -3.50 13.91 11.22
C ALA A 4 -2.50 13.04 11.97
N VAL A 5 -2.10 11.95 11.32
CA VAL A 5 -0.98 11.09 11.73
C VAL A 5 0.30 11.60 11.05
N GLN A 6 1.42 11.61 11.76
CA GLN A 6 2.72 11.94 11.21
C GLN A 6 3.67 10.76 11.38
N LEU A 7 4.49 10.51 10.36
CA LEU A 7 5.66 9.66 10.49
C LEU A 7 6.74 10.43 11.24
N GLU A 8 7.33 9.81 12.26
CA GLU A 8 8.45 10.36 13.00
C GLU A 8 9.71 9.54 12.71
N VAL A 9 10.78 10.21 12.33
CA VAL A 9 12.08 9.59 12.07
C VAL A 9 13.14 10.38 12.84
N ASP A 10 13.95 9.69 13.64
CA ASP A 10 14.97 10.29 14.50
C ASP A 10 14.41 11.39 15.43
N GLY A 11 13.19 11.21 15.96
CA GLY A 11 12.50 12.13 16.87
C GLY A 11 11.98 13.40 16.18
N ARG A 12 11.78 13.39 14.88
CA ARG A 12 11.28 14.53 14.10
C ARG A 12 10.23 14.08 13.07
N PRO A 13 9.21 14.93 12.83
CA PRO A 13 8.28 14.70 11.74
C PRO A 13 8.99 14.56 10.40
N PHE A 14 8.58 13.57 9.62
CA PHE A 14 9.23 13.20 8.37
C PHE A 14 8.20 13.00 7.26
N LEU A 15 8.41 13.60 6.09
CA LEU A 15 7.65 13.32 4.88
C LEU A 15 8.48 12.42 3.97
N VAL A 16 7.89 11.34 3.51
CA VAL A 16 8.52 10.45 2.54
C VAL A 16 8.44 11.09 1.15
N LEU A 17 9.54 11.67 0.70
CA LEU A 17 9.78 12.01 -0.70
C LEU A 17 10.43 10.78 -1.33
N GLY A 18 9.59 9.81 -1.67
CA GLY A 18 10.02 8.47 -2.02
C GLY A 18 10.08 8.21 -3.51
N GLY A 19 10.57 7.04 -3.83
CA GLY A 19 10.47 6.40 -5.12
C GLY A 19 10.55 4.90 -4.92
N GLU A 20 9.66 4.16 -5.56
CA GLU A 20 9.66 2.72 -5.54
C GLU A 20 10.50 2.19 -6.70
N LEU A 21 11.41 1.27 -6.41
CA LEU A 21 12.18 0.56 -7.44
C LEU A 21 11.28 -0.40 -8.22
N GLY A 22 11.57 -0.57 -9.50
CA GLY A 22 10.94 -1.57 -10.35
C GLY A 22 11.05 -2.98 -9.76
N ASN A 23 10.12 -3.85 -10.14
CA ASN A 23 9.92 -5.18 -9.54
C ASN A 23 11.18 -6.05 -9.39
N SER A 24 12.21 -5.83 -10.21
CA SER A 24 13.46 -6.60 -10.17
C SER A 24 14.71 -5.73 -10.08
N SER A 25 14.55 -4.43 -9.85
CA SER A 25 15.64 -3.44 -9.89
C SER A 25 16.50 -3.38 -8.61
N ALA A 26 16.27 -4.30 -7.68
CA ALA A 26 17.13 -4.56 -6.52
C ALA A 26 17.57 -6.03 -6.45
N ALA A 27 17.55 -6.76 -7.57
CA ALA A 27 17.86 -8.18 -7.62
C ALA A 27 19.37 -8.48 -7.73
N CYS A 28 20.23 -7.49 -7.89
CA CYS A 28 21.68 -7.63 -7.83
C CYS A 28 22.35 -6.43 -7.14
N PRO A 29 23.58 -6.62 -6.58
CA PRO A 29 24.27 -5.56 -5.86
C PRO A 29 24.58 -4.31 -6.71
N GLN A 30 24.87 -4.49 -8.00
CA GLN A 30 25.20 -3.41 -8.92
C GLN A 30 24.01 -2.50 -9.16
N ASP A 31 22.83 -3.06 -9.40
CA ASP A 31 21.61 -2.30 -9.60
C ASP A 31 21.25 -1.47 -8.35
N ILE A 32 21.41 -2.05 -7.16
CA ILE A 32 21.21 -1.32 -5.90
C ILE A 32 22.15 -0.11 -5.81
N GLU A 33 23.45 -0.29 -6.08
CA GLU A 33 24.44 0.78 -6.00
C GLU A 33 24.13 1.92 -6.98
N GLU A 34 23.85 1.59 -8.25
CA GLU A 34 23.56 2.57 -9.30
C GLU A 34 22.25 3.30 -9.04
N ASN A 35 21.20 2.56 -8.68
CA ASN A 35 19.87 3.11 -8.45
C ASN A 35 19.85 4.06 -7.25
N PHE A 36 20.42 3.67 -6.11
CA PHE A 36 20.41 4.53 -4.92
C PHE A 36 21.16 5.84 -5.14
N ALA A 37 22.29 5.79 -5.82
CA ALA A 37 23.04 7.01 -6.19
C ALA A 37 22.21 7.91 -7.13
N LYS A 38 21.46 7.32 -8.06
CA LYS A 38 20.56 8.05 -8.96
C LYS A 38 19.41 8.69 -8.19
N LEU A 39 18.72 7.97 -7.34
CA LEU A 39 17.58 8.46 -6.56
C LEU A 39 18.00 9.66 -5.67
N ARG A 40 19.20 9.60 -5.11
CA ARG A 40 19.74 10.72 -4.34
C ARG A 40 19.90 11.98 -5.19
N ARG A 41 20.39 11.86 -6.43
CA ARG A 41 20.52 13.01 -7.35
C ARG A 41 19.15 13.59 -7.75
N MET A 42 18.13 12.75 -7.84
CA MET A 42 16.74 13.16 -8.10
C MET A 42 16.07 13.86 -6.90
N GLY A 43 16.76 13.99 -5.77
CA GLY A 43 16.24 14.71 -4.60
C GLY A 43 15.39 13.88 -3.65
N LEU A 44 15.31 12.55 -3.81
CA LEU A 44 14.60 11.67 -2.90
C LEU A 44 15.27 11.63 -1.52
N ASN A 45 14.47 11.34 -0.49
CA ASN A 45 14.96 11.06 0.86
C ASN A 45 14.71 9.61 1.30
N THR A 46 13.89 8.88 0.54
CA THR A 46 13.49 7.50 0.84
C THR A 46 13.44 6.68 -0.44
N VAL A 47 13.85 5.43 -0.36
CA VAL A 47 13.68 4.43 -1.42
C VAL A 47 12.82 3.28 -0.91
N LEU A 48 11.85 2.86 -1.72
CA LEU A 48 11.04 1.67 -1.49
C LEU A 48 11.70 0.51 -2.25
N VAL A 49 12.11 -0.53 -1.51
CA VAL A 49 13.01 -1.59 -2.03
C VAL A 49 12.35 -2.96 -1.90
N PRO A 50 12.14 -3.68 -3.01
CA PRO A 50 11.68 -5.06 -2.95
C PRO A 50 12.65 -5.98 -2.21
N ALA A 51 12.11 -6.79 -1.31
CA ALA A 51 12.80 -7.92 -0.66
C ALA A 51 12.20 -9.22 -1.17
N TYR A 52 12.96 -9.94 -1.98
CA TYR A 52 12.48 -11.09 -2.73
C TYR A 52 12.65 -12.38 -1.93
N TRP A 53 11.57 -13.04 -1.52
CA TRP A 53 11.68 -14.33 -0.83
C TRP A 53 12.47 -15.36 -1.64
N ALA A 54 12.25 -15.41 -2.96
CA ALA A 54 12.96 -16.34 -3.84
C ALA A 54 14.49 -16.16 -3.85
N LEU A 55 14.99 -14.94 -3.65
CA LEU A 55 16.43 -14.65 -3.59
C LEU A 55 16.98 -14.77 -2.17
N LEU A 56 16.17 -14.45 -1.16
CA LEU A 56 16.53 -14.62 0.24
C LEU A 56 16.62 -16.10 0.65
N GLU A 57 15.71 -16.96 0.14
CA GLU A 57 15.67 -18.39 0.50
C GLU A 57 15.59 -19.26 -0.77
N PRO A 58 16.61 -19.25 -1.64
CA PRO A 58 16.61 -20.04 -2.89
C PRO A 58 16.55 -21.54 -2.65
N VAL A 59 17.00 -21.99 -1.48
CA VAL A 59 16.91 -23.36 -0.97
C VAL A 59 16.23 -23.32 0.40
N GLU A 60 15.30 -24.24 0.66
CA GLU A 60 14.53 -24.27 1.92
C GLU A 60 15.47 -24.31 3.14
N GLY A 61 15.40 -23.30 3.99
CA GLY A 61 16.07 -23.24 5.29
C GLY A 61 17.04 -22.08 5.48
N PRO A 62 18.20 -22.02 4.80
CA PRO A 62 19.15 -20.92 4.96
C PRO A 62 18.72 -19.70 4.15
N LEU A 63 18.80 -18.50 4.77
CA LEU A 63 18.55 -17.22 4.10
C LEU A 63 19.87 -16.52 3.75
N ASP A 64 19.91 -15.91 2.57
CA ASP A 64 20.98 -15.03 2.10
C ASP A 64 20.54 -13.56 2.24
N PHE A 65 21.19 -12.82 3.11
CA PHE A 65 20.87 -11.41 3.39
C PHE A 65 21.70 -10.41 2.58
N SER A 66 22.55 -10.88 1.67
CA SER A 66 23.52 -10.05 0.95
C SER A 66 22.90 -8.84 0.22
N LEU A 67 21.72 -9.01 -0.40
CA LEU A 67 21.01 -7.91 -1.05
C LEU A 67 20.41 -6.94 -0.03
N THR A 68 19.90 -7.44 1.09
CA THR A 68 19.40 -6.59 2.19
C THR A 68 20.52 -5.74 2.79
N ASP A 69 21.66 -6.36 3.07
CA ASP A 69 22.84 -5.66 3.62
C ASP A 69 23.37 -4.62 2.64
N LYS A 70 23.42 -4.95 1.34
CA LYS A 70 23.81 -4.01 0.29
C LYS A 70 22.84 -2.82 0.20
N ALA A 71 21.52 -3.06 0.29
CA ALA A 71 20.54 -1.99 0.31
C ALA A 71 20.71 -1.06 1.52
N LEU A 72 20.94 -1.60 2.72
CA LEU A 72 21.19 -0.80 3.92
C LEU A 72 22.50 0.01 3.80
N GLU A 73 23.56 -0.61 3.27
CA GLU A 73 24.85 0.07 3.05
C GLU A 73 24.69 1.26 2.08
N GLU A 74 24.07 1.02 0.91
CA GLU A 74 23.88 2.08 -0.11
C GLU A 74 22.91 3.17 0.35
N ALA A 75 21.88 2.82 1.11
CA ALA A 75 20.99 3.81 1.70
C ALA A 75 21.77 4.77 2.61
N ARG A 76 22.58 4.23 3.50
CA ARG A 76 23.43 5.03 4.40
C ARG A 76 24.45 5.87 3.64
N ARG A 77 25.11 5.29 2.63
CA ARG A 77 26.07 6.01 1.78
C ARG A 77 25.42 7.20 1.05
N ASN A 78 24.18 7.04 0.61
CA ASN A 78 23.46 8.06 -0.14
C ASN A 78 22.53 8.93 0.74
N ALA A 79 22.57 8.79 2.07
CA ALA A 79 21.70 9.49 3.02
C ALA A 79 20.19 9.35 2.65
N LEU A 80 19.79 8.12 2.33
CA LEU A 80 18.41 7.71 2.07
C LEU A 80 17.89 6.87 3.24
N LYS A 81 16.59 6.99 3.53
CA LYS A 81 15.86 6.03 4.34
C LYS A 81 15.31 4.93 3.43
N VAL A 82 14.95 3.79 4.04
CA VAL A 82 14.45 2.61 3.33
C VAL A 82 13.07 2.22 3.85
N THR A 83 12.18 1.95 2.93
CA THR A 83 10.97 1.17 3.16
C THR A 83 11.13 -0.14 2.41
N PHE A 84 11.17 -1.25 3.13
CA PHE A 84 11.23 -2.55 2.46
C PHE A 84 9.84 -3.07 2.11
N LEU A 85 9.74 -3.70 0.94
CA LEU A 85 8.53 -4.32 0.42
C LEU A 85 8.74 -5.84 0.42
N TRP A 86 8.03 -6.57 1.29
CA TRP A 86 8.14 -8.02 1.35
C TRP A 86 7.41 -8.66 0.17
N PHE A 87 8.15 -9.13 -0.84
CA PHE A 87 7.64 -9.93 -1.94
C PHE A 87 7.69 -11.40 -1.53
N GLY A 88 6.72 -11.81 -0.72
CA GLY A 88 6.60 -13.11 -0.10
C GLY A 88 5.75 -14.09 -0.90
N ALA A 89 4.68 -14.56 -0.29
CA ALA A 89 3.74 -15.48 -0.93
C ALA A 89 2.87 -14.79 -1.99
N TRP A 90 2.69 -13.46 -1.94
CA TRP A 90 1.97 -12.67 -2.96
C TRP A 90 2.78 -11.50 -3.49
N LYS A 91 2.76 -11.32 -4.81
CA LYS A 91 3.14 -10.13 -5.56
C LYS A 91 2.21 -9.99 -6.76
N ASN A 92 1.49 -8.85 -6.87
CA ASN A 92 0.47 -8.64 -7.90
C ASN A 92 -0.55 -9.80 -7.93
N SER A 93 -1.06 -10.20 -6.79
CA SER A 93 -1.97 -11.34 -6.60
C SER A 93 -1.40 -12.71 -6.97
N MET A 94 -0.12 -12.84 -7.28
CA MET A 94 0.49 -14.10 -7.70
C MET A 94 1.68 -14.48 -6.81
N SER A 95 1.98 -15.78 -6.72
CA SER A 95 3.12 -16.29 -5.95
C SER A 95 4.43 -16.30 -6.76
N CYS A 96 4.64 -15.31 -7.63
CA CYS A 96 5.73 -15.30 -8.60
C CYS A 96 7.11 -15.13 -7.95
N TYR A 97 7.21 -14.39 -6.84
CA TYR A 97 8.46 -14.18 -6.10
C TYR A 97 8.68 -15.15 -4.93
N ALA A 98 7.76 -16.09 -4.70
CA ALA A 98 7.99 -17.18 -3.78
C ALA A 98 9.06 -18.16 -4.34
N PRO A 99 9.87 -18.83 -3.49
CA PRO A 99 10.93 -19.72 -3.93
C PRO A 99 10.43 -20.92 -4.77
N LEU A 100 11.32 -21.45 -5.63
CA LEU A 100 10.97 -22.58 -6.48
C LEU A 100 10.58 -23.83 -5.67
N TRP A 101 11.28 -24.11 -4.57
CA TRP A 101 10.98 -25.24 -3.69
C TRP A 101 9.57 -25.14 -3.11
N PHE A 102 9.10 -23.93 -2.77
CA PHE A 102 7.74 -23.68 -2.31
C PHE A 102 6.71 -23.85 -3.46
N LYS A 103 6.99 -23.25 -4.63
CA LYS A 103 6.10 -23.31 -5.79
C LYS A 103 5.96 -24.72 -6.37
N ALA A 104 6.95 -25.56 -6.26
CA ALA A 104 6.96 -26.90 -6.86
C ALA A 104 6.21 -27.96 -6.03
N ASP A 105 6.06 -27.77 -4.72
CA ASP A 105 5.39 -28.74 -3.84
C ASP A 105 3.93 -28.35 -3.54
N TYR A 106 3.05 -28.56 -4.51
CA TYR A 106 1.61 -28.29 -4.39
C TYR A 106 0.89 -29.11 -3.29
N LYS A 107 1.49 -30.18 -2.81
CA LYS A 107 0.90 -30.99 -1.72
C LYS A 107 1.18 -30.35 -0.36
N LYS A 108 2.39 -29.86 -0.17
CA LYS A 108 2.81 -29.17 1.06
C LYS A 108 2.31 -27.73 1.09
N TYR A 109 2.35 -27.05 -0.06
CA TYR A 109 1.99 -25.65 -0.26
C TYR A 109 0.88 -25.52 -1.30
N PRO A 110 -0.39 -25.77 -0.92
CA PRO A 110 -1.49 -25.81 -1.88
C PRO A 110 -1.79 -24.44 -2.47
N ARG A 111 -2.32 -24.48 -3.70
CA ARG A 111 -2.77 -23.31 -4.45
C ARG A 111 -4.23 -23.00 -4.15
N ALA A 112 -4.61 -21.75 -4.44
CA ALA A 112 -6.00 -21.35 -4.59
C ALA A 112 -6.60 -21.94 -5.89
N TYR A 113 -7.92 -22.08 -5.92
CA TYR A 113 -8.65 -22.65 -7.05
C TYR A 113 -9.76 -21.70 -7.49
N THR A 114 -10.01 -21.65 -8.79
CA THR A 114 -11.23 -21.02 -9.33
C THR A 114 -12.46 -21.89 -9.03
N ARG A 115 -13.64 -21.31 -9.26
CA ARG A 115 -14.94 -21.98 -9.12
C ARG A 115 -15.05 -23.24 -10.00
N GLU A 116 -14.41 -23.26 -11.16
CA GLU A 116 -14.36 -24.41 -12.09
C GLU A 116 -13.31 -25.44 -11.69
N GLY A 117 -12.59 -25.23 -10.59
CA GLY A 117 -11.57 -26.13 -10.09
C GLY A 117 -10.20 -26.03 -10.79
N LYS A 118 -9.92 -24.92 -11.48
CA LYS A 118 -8.61 -24.62 -12.03
C LYS A 118 -7.67 -24.18 -10.92
N PRO A 119 -6.49 -24.82 -10.72
CA PRO A 119 -5.49 -24.33 -9.79
C PRO A 119 -4.84 -23.05 -10.34
N LEU A 120 -4.61 -22.08 -9.48
CA LEU A 120 -4.02 -20.77 -9.80
C LEU A 120 -2.55 -20.71 -9.39
N GLU A 121 -1.78 -19.78 -9.96
CA GLU A 121 -0.43 -19.43 -9.50
C GLU A 121 -0.47 -18.54 -8.24
N ILE A 122 -1.37 -18.87 -7.33
CA ILE A 122 -1.65 -18.15 -6.09
C ILE A 122 -1.60 -19.15 -4.94
N ALA A 123 -0.79 -18.91 -3.94
CA ALA A 123 -0.76 -19.73 -2.73
C ALA A 123 -2.09 -19.59 -1.97
N SER A 124 -2.57 -20.69 -1.37
CA SER A 124 -3.82 -20.64 -0.61
C SER A 124 -3.60 -20.02 0.78
N ALA A 125 -4.27 -18.91 1.06
CA ALA A 125 -4.27 -18.26 2.37
C ALA A 125 -4.87 -19.13 3.49
N PHE A 126 -5.56 -20.22 3.13
CA PHE A 126 -6.15 -21.18 4.06
C PHE A 126 -5.17 -22.28 4.48
N SER A 127 -3.95 -22.27 3.99
CA SER A 127 -2.95 -23.30 4.28
C SER A 127 -2.00 -22.85 5.41
N GLU A 128 -2.03 -23.60 6.49
CA GLU A 128 -1.10 -23.39 7.60
C GLU A 128 0.37 -23.64 7.19
N ASN A 129 0.63 -24.50 6.21
CA ASN A 129 1.98 -24.72 5.70
C ASN A 129 2.49 -23.51 4.88
N VAL A 130 1.61 -22.90 4.09
CA VAL A 130 1.91 -21.67 3.36
C VAL A 130 2.30 -20.58 4.36
N PHE A 131 1.42 -20.32 5.33
CA PHE A 131 1.68 -19.32 6.36
C PHE A 131 2.99 -19.57 7.12
N LYS A 132 3.23 -20.79 7.59
CA LYS A 132 4.45 -21.12 8.35
C LYS A 132 5.74 -20.91 7.55
N ALA A 133 5.73 -21.22 6.26
CA ALA A 133 6.90 -21.06 5.42
C ALA A 133 7.21 -19.58 5.18
N ASP A 134 6.22 -18.82 4.75
CA ASP A 134 6.31 -17.39 4.49
C ASP A 134 6.66 -16.59 5.76
N ASN A 135 5.88 -16.75 6.83
CA ASN A 135 6.12 -16.06 8.10
C ASN A 135 7.49 -16.41 8.72
N LYS A 136 7.98 -17.64 8.55
CA LYS A 136 9.32 -18.02 8.99
C LYS A 136 10.39 -17.25 8.24
N ALA A 137 10.29 -17.18 6.92
CA ALA A 137 11.25 -16.44 6.10
C ALA A 137 11.20 -14.95 6.45
N PHE A 138 10.00 -14.36 6.47
CA PHE A 138 9.75 -12.97 6.83
C PHE A 138 10.32 -12.61 8.21
N THR A 139 9.99 -13.37 9.25
CA THR A 139 10.46 -13.08 10.61
C THR A 139 11.95 -13.32 10.80
N THR A 140 12.55 -14.26 10.05
CA THR A 140 14.01 -14.47 10.08
C THR A 140 14.74 -13.29 9.43
N TRP A 141 14.24 -12.81 8.30
CA TRP A 141 14.72 -11.62 7.63
C TRP A 141 14.55 -10.35 8.49
N LEU A 142 13.41 -10.17 9.16
CA LEU A 142 13.19 -9.04 10.07
C LEU A 142 14.16 -9.01 11.25
N ARG A 143 14.49 -10.17 11.84
CA ARG A 143 15.49 -10.23 12.92
C ARG A 143 16.86 -9.79 12.43
N HIS A 144 17.24 -10.16 11.22
CA HIS A 144 18.49 -9.71 10.61
C HIS A 144 18.50 -8.19 10.43
N ILE A 145 17.42 -7.59 9.89
CA ILE A 145 17.31 -6.14 9.75
C ILE A 145 17.35 -5.45 11.11
N ALA A 146 16.57 -5.90 12.07
CA ALA A 146 16.52 -5.31 13.42
C ALA A 146 17.91 -5.30 14.10
N GLU A 147 18.77 -6.30 13.81
CA GLU A 147 20.14 -6.34 14.29
C GLU A 147 21.06 -5.43 13.47
N ALA A 148 21.00 -5.51 12.13
CA ALA A 148 21.86 -4.76 11.22
C ALA A 148 21.58 -3.25 11.21
N ASP A 149 20.35 -2.83 11.55
CA ASP A 149 19.92 -1.42 11.55
C ASP A 149 19.75 -0.82 12.95
N ARG A 150 20.03 -1.58 14.01
CA ARG A 150 19.81 -1.19 15.42
C ARG A 150 20.28 0.21 15.78
N ASP A 151 21.46 0.59 15.31
CA ASP A 151 22.11 1.85 15.64
C ASP A 151 21.97 2.93 14.56
N PHE A 152 21.23 2.67 13.49
CA PHE A 152 21.21 3.52 12.31
C PHE A 152 19.84 4.10 11.99
N GLY A 153 18.74 3.39 12.27
CA GLY A 153 17.39 3.82 11.91
C GLY A 153 17.24 4.10 10.41
N THR A 154 17.86 3.27 9.58
CA THR A 154 17.80 3.39 8.12
C THR A 154 16.44 2.98 7.59
N VAL A 155 15.89 1.88 8.15
CA VAL A 155 14.56 1.36 7.79
C VAL A 155 13.50 2.09 8.59
N ILE A 156 12.53 2.66 7.88
CA ILE A 156 11.48 3.50 8.50
C ILE A 156 10.08 2.91 8.40
N MET A 157 9.85 1.94 7.51
CA MET A 157 8.57 1.23 7.34
C MET A 157 8.82 -0.12 6.66
N ILE A 158 7.86 -1.04 6.81
CA ILE A 158 7.84 -2.32 6.09
C ILE A 158 6.46 -2.58 5.54
N GLN A 159 6.39 -2.92 4.25
CA GLN A 159 5.19 -3.43 3.60
C GLN A 159 5.14 -4.96 3.75
N ILE A 160 3.99 -5.47 4.18
CA ILE A 160 3.73 -6.91 4.27
C ILE A 160 3.01 -7.36 2.99
N GLU A 161 3.62 -8.27 2.26
CA GLU A 161 3.21 -8.72 0.94
C GLU A 161 3.14 -7.55 -0.07
N ASN A 162 2.79 -7.83 -1.31
CA ASN A 162 2.55 -6.78 -2.28
C ASN A 162 1.30 -7.09 -3.09
N GLU A 163 0.35 -6.15 -3.07
CA GLU A 163 -0.92 -6.24 -3.79
C GLU A 163 -1.57 -7.62 -3.61
N ILE A 164 -1.61 -8.10 -2.35
CA ILE A 164 -2.27 -9.36 -2.01
C ILE A 164 -3.72 -9.33 -2.50
N GLY A 165 -4.13 -10.35 -3.22
CA GLY A 165 -5.46 -10.41 -3.79
C GLY A 165 -5.73 -11.71 -4.53
N MET A 166 -6.93 -11.84 -5.05
CA MET A 166 -7.39 -12.97 -5.86
C MET A 166 -7.63 -12.50 -7.29
N LEU A 167 -7.09 -13.21 -8.28
CA LEU A 167 -7.27 -12.91 -9.68
C LEU A 167 -7.69 -14.16 -10.44
N GLU A 168 -8.50 -13.96 -11.48
CA GLU A 168 -9.33 -14.88 -12.23
C GLU A 168 -10.59 -15.33 -11.45
N ASP A 169 -10.70 -15.07 -10.13
CA ASP A 169 -11.90 -15.28 -9.34
C ASP A 169 -11.91 -14.31 -8.14
N ALA A 170 -13.03 -14.19 -7.45
CA ALA A 170 -13.18 -13.32 -6.28
C ALA A 170 -12.71 -13.98 -4.98
N ARG A 171 -12.67 -15.32 -4.92
CA ARG A 171 -12.21 -16.10 -3.77
C ARG A 171 -11.58 -17.42 -4.17
N ASP A 172 -10.88 -18.04 -3.24
CA ASP A 172 -10.46 -19.45 -3.34
C ASP A 172 -11.66 -20.39 -3.21
N HIS A 173 -11.76 -21.39 -4.10
CA HIS A 173 -12.75 -22.44 -4.11
C HIS A 173 -12.20 -23.82 -3.69
N SER A 174 -11.06 -23.85 -3.00
CA SER A 174 -10.55 -25.07 -2.38
C SER A 174 -11.55 -25.63 -1.36
N ARG A 175 -11.42 -26.92 -1.04
CA ARG A 175 -12.32 -27.57 -0.04
C ARG A 175 -12.34 -26.83 1.30
N THR A 176 -11.22 -26.29 1.72
CA THR A 176 -11.13 -25.55 2.99
C THR A 176 -11.89 -24.22 2.88
N ALA A 177 -11.66 -23.47 1.80
CA ALA A 177 -12.37 -22.22 1.54
C ALA A 177 -13.88 -22.43 1.44
N GLU A 178 -14.34 -23.45 0.70
CA GLU A 178 -15.77 -23.79 0.58
C GLU A 178 -16.43 -24.11 1.93
N ARG A 179 -15.74 -24.82 2.80
CA ARG A 179 -16.25 -25.12 4.14
C ARG A 179 -16.38 -23.86 4.99
N LEU A 180 -15.37 -22.99 4.96
CA LEU A 180 -15.36 -21.74 5.73
C LEU A 180 -16.36 -20.73 5.17
N PHE A 181 -16.54 -20.67 3.86
CA PHE A 181 -17.54 -19.80 3.23
C PHE A 181 -18.98 -20.14 3.67
N ARG A 182 -19.25 -21.42 3.96
CA ARG A 182 -20.57 -21.89 4.48
C ARG A 182 -20.69 -21.78 5.99
N SER A 183 -19.62 -21.46 6.71
CA SER A 183 -19.68 -21.23 8.15
C SER A 183 -20.25 -19.85 8.48
N GLU A 184 -20.51 -19.61 9.74
CA GLU A 184 -20.91 -18.27 10.21
C GLU A 184 -19.82 -17.25 9.97
N VAL A 185 -20.22 -16.01 9.68
CA VAL A 185 -19.32 -14.84 9.65
C VAL A 185 -18.74 -14.69 11.06
N PRO A 186 -17.42 -14.42 11.18
CA PRO A 186 -16.79 -14.18 12.48
C PRO A 186 -17.50 -13.09 13.27
N SER A 187 -17.73 -13.36 14.57
CA SER A 187 -18.38 -12.41 15.48
C SER A 187 -17.63 -11.09 15.56
N GLU A 188 -16.31 -11.13 15.46
CA GLU A 188 -15.42 -9.97 15.49
C GLU A 188 -15.75 -8.99 14.36
N LEU A 189 -16.02 -9.49 13.15
CA LEU A 189 -16.44 -8.63 12.02
C LEU A 189 -17.82 -8.04 12.28
N MET A 190 -18.74 -8.82 12.79
CA MET A 190 -20.09 -8.33 13.09
C MET A 190 -20.09 -7.28 14.20
N ASP A 191 -19.32 -7.49 15.25
CA ASP A 191 -19.15 -6.53 16.35
C ASP A 191 -18.51 -5.23 15.84
N TYR A 192 -17.49 -5.31 14.97
CA TYR A 192 -16.87 -4.15 14.35
C TYR A 192 -17.87 -3.37 13.49
N LEU A 193 -18.63 -4.02 12.60
CA LEU A 193 -19.63 -3.36 11.75
C LEU A 193 -20.73 -2.68 12.59
N CYS A 194 -21.17 -3.33 13.67
CA CYS A 194 -22.16 -2.74 14.57
C CYS A 194 -21.62 -1.49 15.31
N ALA A 195 -20.38 -1.58 15.81
CA ALA A 195 -19.76 -0.51 16.57
C ALA A 195 -19.44 0.73 15.73
N ASN A 196 -19.05 0.53 14.46
CA ASN A 196 -18.61 1.58 13.55
C ASN A 196 -19.66 1.94 12.48
N ARG A 197 -20.92 1.56 12.66
CA ARG A 197 -21.97 1.64 11.62
C ARG A 197 -22.08 3.01 10.93
N ALA A 198 -21.86 4.10 11.64
CA ALA A 198 -21.96 5.46 11.09
C ALA A 198 -20.74 5.88 10.24
N GLU A 199 -19.63 5.16 10.37
CA GLU A 199 -18.34 5.49 9.76
C GLU A 199 -17.92 4.48 8.68
N LEU A 200 -18.72 3.41 8.49
CA LEU A 200 -18.42 2.38 7.50
C LEU A 200 -18.37 2.97 6.09
N HIS A 201 -17.49 2.43 5.28
CA HIS A 201 -17.47 2.73 3.86
C HIS A 201 -18.84 2.47 3.23
N PRO A 202 -19.38 3.38 2.39
CA PRO A 202 -20.74 3.26 1.83
C PRO A 202 -21.04 1.93 1.14
N TYR A 203 -20.04 1.31 0.53
CA TYR A 203 -20.17 -0.02 -0.07
C TYR A 203 -20.45 -1.09 0.99
N MET A 204 -19.68 -1.11 2.08
CA MET A 204 -19.82 -2.11 3.14
C MET A 204 -21.15 -1.97 3.87
N SER A 205 -21.51 -0.74 4.27
CA SER A 205 -22.79 -0.47 4.90
C SER A 205 -23.96 -0.84 3.99
N GLY A 206 -23.89 -0.47 2.69
CA GLY A 206 -24.90 -0.80 1.69
C GLY A 206 -25.11 -2.30 1.55
N LYS A 207 -24.03 -3.09 1.36
CA LYS A 207 -24.11 -4.56 1.24
C LYS A 207 -24.71 -5.23 2.47
N TRP A 208 -24.35 -4.77 3.65
CA TRP A 208 -24.88 -5.31 4.90
C TRP A 208 -26.37 -4.92 5.11
N GLU A 209 -26.74 -3.67 4.85
CA GLU A 209 -28.10 -3.15 5.02
C GLU A 209 -29.09 -3.69 3.99
N GLU A 210 -28.70 -3.80 2.71
CA GLU A 210 -29.50 -4.42 1.65
C GLU A 210 -29.97 -5.83 2.02
N ASN A 211 -29.20 -6.54 2.84
CA ASN A 211 -29.51 -7.89 3.31
C ASN A 211 -30.07 -7.93 4.74
N GLY A 212 -30.56 -6.81 5.26
CA GLY A 212 -31.27 -6.68 6.53
C GLY A 212 -30.39 -6.50 7.76
N ALA A 213 -29.13 -6.09 7.57
CA ALA A 213 -28.14 -5.80 8.63
C ALA A 213 -28.07 -6.93 9.69
N LYS A 214 -28.07 -8.17 9.23
CA LYS A 214 -28.01 -9.36 10.09
C LYS A 214 -26.64 -9.43 10.77
N THR A 215 -26.63 -9.88 12.02
CA THR A 215 -25.42 -9.99 12.84
C THR A 215 -24.99 -11.44 13.08
N VAL A 216 -25.75 -12.40 12.58
CA VAL A 216 -25.48 -13.84 12.70
C VAL A 216 -25.92 -14.55 11.41
N GLY A 217 -25.12 -15.45 10.92
CA GLY A 217 -25.40 -16.27 9.75
C GLY A 217 -24.16 -16.57 8.92
N SER A 218 -24.34 -17.35 7.85
CA SER A 218 -23.28 -17.55 6.86
C SER A 218 -23.00 -16.27 6.09
N TRP A 219 -21.90 -16.22 5.35
CA TRP A 219 -21.52 -15.06 4.53
C TRP A 219 -22.64 -14.61 3.59
N GLU A 220 -23.29 -15.57 2.90
CA GLU A 220 -24.43 -15.26 2.03
C GLU A 220 -25.68 -14.84 2.80
N ASN A 221 -25.89 -15.34 4.01
CA ASN A 221 -27.01 -14.89 4.85
C ASN A 221 -26.82 -13.45 5.32
N VAL A 222 -25.59 -13.02 5.58
CA VAL A 222 -25.27 -11.69 6.11
C VAL A 222 -25.13 -10.65 4.99
N PHE A 223 -24.42 -10.97 3.91
CA PHE A 223 -24.06 -10.03 2.85
C PHE A 223 -24.79 -10.26 1.52
N GLY A 224 -25.65 -11.28 1.42
CA GLY A 224 -26.35 -11.68 0.19
C GLY A 224 -25.53 -12.65 -0.67
N GLU A 225 -26.19 -13.26 -1.65
CA GLU A 225 -25.54 -14.17 -2.59
C GLU A 225 -24.76 -13.39 -3.66
N GLY A 226 -23.66 -13.95 -4.13
CA GLY A 226 -22.95 -13.48 -5.31
C GLY A 226 -21.48 -13.12 -5.11
N ILE A 227 -20.84 -12.73 -6.19
CA ILE A 227 -19.40 -12.51 -6.29
C ILE A 227 -18.84 -11.45 -5.32
N TYR A 228 -19.67 -10.48 -4.93
CA TYR A 228 -19.28 -9.44 -3.97
C TYR A 228 -19.17 -9.99 -2.54
N THR A 229 -19.99 -10.97 -2.20
CA THR A 229 -19.88 -11.70 -0.92
C THR A 229 -18.69 -12.66 -0.91
N ASP A 230 -18.40 -13.27 -2.06
CA ASP A 230 -17.17 -14.04 -2.28
C ASP A 230 -15.94 -13.17 -1.98
N GLU A 231 -15.92 -11.92 -2.47
CA GLU A 231 -14.83 -10.97 -2.26
C GLU A 231 -14.69 -10.53 -0.79
N ILE A 232 -15.79 -10.20 -0.10
CA ILE A 232 -15.79 -9.85 1.33
C ILE A 232 -15.23 -11.00 2.18
N PHE A 233 -15.68 -12.24 1.90
CA PHE A 233 -15.15 -13.43 2.56
C PHE A 233 -13.65 -13.58 2.37
N MET A 234 -13.18 -13.42 1.15
CA MET A 234 -11.76 -13.60 0.87
C MET A 234 -10.92 -12.47 1.46
N ALA A 235 -11.44 -11.24 1.51
CA ALA A 235 -10.79 -10.10 2.16
C ALA A 235 -10.54 -10.34 3.64
N TRP A 236 -11.53 -10.89 4.36
CA TRP A 236 -11.35 -11.30 5.75
C TRP A 236 -10.18 -12.27 5.93
N HIS A 237 -10.07 -13.27 5.05
CA HIS A 237 -9.04 -14.29 5.18
C HIS A 237 -7.65 -13.80 4.76
N TYR A 238 -7.54 -12.94 3.76
CA TYR A 238 -6.28 -12.29 3.42
C TYR A 238 -5.82 -11.33 4.53
N ALA A 239 -6.72 -10.51 5.03
CA ALA A 239 -6.42 -9.62 6.15
C ALA A 239 -6.01 -10.41 7.41
N SER A 240 -6.70 -11.51 7.73
CA SER A 240 -6.34 -12.39 8.86
C SER A 240 -4.97 -13.07 8.67
N TYR A 241 -4.59 -13.41 7.44
CA TYR A 241 -3.26 -13.93 7.13
C TYR A 241 -2.19 -12.86 7.40
N VAL A 242 -2.40 -11.65 6.88
CA VAL A 242 -1.49 -10.51 7.08
C VAL A 242 -1.41 -10.10 8.56
N GLU A 243 -2.52 -10.13 9.30
CA GLU A 243 -2.53 -9.87 10.75
C GLU A 243 -1.58 -10.80 11.51
N ARG A 244 -1.59 -12.08 11.18
CA ARG A 244 -0.68 -13.05 11.81
C ARG A 244 0.77 -12.74 11.51
N MET A 245 1.09 -12.28 10.30
CA MET A 245 2.45 -11.82 9.94
C MET A 245 2.81 -10.53 10.69
N ALA A 246 1.90 -9.55 10.70
CA ALA A 246 2.10 -8.28 11.37
C ALA A 246 2.35 -8.45 12.87
N ARG A 247 1.57 -9.30 13.54
CA ARG A 247 1.81 -9.63 14.96
C ARG A 247 3.18 -10.24 15.19
N SER A 248 3.61 -11.16 14.32
CA SER A 248 4.94 -11.75 14.42
C SER A 248 6.05 -10.71 14.19
N ALA A 249 5.81 -9.73 13.31
CA ALA A 249 6.75 -8.64 13.04
C ALA A 249 6.88 -7.69 14.24
N ARG A 250 5.76 -7.32 14.88
CA ARG A 250 5.72 -6.43 16.05
C ARG A 250 6.56 -6.95 17.23
N GLU A 251 6.68 -8.26 17.37
CA GLU A 251 7.52 -8.88 18.42
C GLU A 251 9.03 -8.75 18.14
N ILE A 252 9.41 -8.36 16.91
CA ILE A 252 10.80 -8.39 16.44
C ILE A 252 11.34 -6.99 16.17
N TYR A 253 10.57 -6.16 15.48
CA TYR A 253 11.03 -4.87 14.99
C TYR A 253 9.91 -3.83 15.06
N ASP A 254 10.15 -2.78 15.83
CA ASP A 254 9.17 -1.72 16.08
C ASP A 254 9.29 -0.62 15.00
N VAL A 255 8.74 -0.90 13.82
CA VAL A 255 8.58 0.06 12.72
C VAL A 255 7.15 0.00 12.20
N PRO A 256 6.63 1.08 11.59
CA PRO A 256 5.32 1.05 10.97
C PRO A 256 5.20 -0.04 9.91
N LEU A 257 4.06 -0.77 9.96
CA LEU A 257 3.72 -1.85 9.04
C LEU A 257 2.53 -1.43 8.19
N PHE A 258 2.60 -1.64 6.89
CA PHE A 258 1.49 -1.34 5.99
C PHE A 258 1.28 -2.42 4.94
N VAL A 259 0.15 -2.32 4.25
CA VAL A 259 -0.19 -3.10 3.06
C VAL A 259 -0.58 -2.18 1.92
N ASN A 260 -0.32 -2.60 0.69
CA ASN A 260 -0.71 -1.85 -0.50
C ASN A 260 -1.80 -2.55 -1.29
N ALA A 261 -2.60 -1.76 -1.99
CA ALA A 261 -3.76 -2.19 -2.76
C ALA A 261 -3.57 -1.96 -4.25
N ALA A 262 -3.60 -3.04 -5.04
CA ALA A 262 -3.89 -2.92 -6.46
C ALA A 262 -5.33 -2.41 -6.62
N MET A 263 -5.50 -1.38 -7.47
CA MET A 263 -6.79 -0.70 -7.60
C MET A 263 -7.84 -1.58 -8.29
N ASN A 264 -9.08 -1.46 -7.83
CA ASN A 264 -10.23 -1.96 -8.57
C ASN A 264 -10.60 -0.97 -9.68
N SER A 265 -10.16 -1.21 -10.91
CA SER A 265 -10.47 -0.35 -12.06
C SER A 265 -11.98 -0.20 -12.25
N ARG A 266 -12.42 1.00 -12.66
CA ARG A 266 -13.85 1.32 -12.86
C ARG A 266 -14.53 0.34 -13.82
N GLY A 267 -15.72 -0.10 -13.47
CA GLY A 267 -16.55 -0.99 -14.29
C GLY A 267 -16.14 -2.46 -14.28
N ARG A 268 -15.10 -2.83 -13.56
CA ARG A 268 -14.68 -4.23 -13.36
C ARG A 268 -15.40 -4.85 -12.17
N ARG A 269 -15.53 -6.19 -12.23
CA ARG A 269 -16.11 -7.01 -11.15
C ARG A 269 -15.01 -7.73 -10.38
N PRO A 270 -15.27 -8.18 -9.15
CA PRO A 270 -14.38 -9.09 -8.45
C PRO A 270 -14.00 -10.28 -9.34
N GLY A 271 -12.71 -10.66 -9.34
CA GLY A 271 -12.11 -11.63 -10.26
C GLY A 271 -11.53 -11.03 -11.54
N GLU A 272 -11.90 -9.81 -11.91
CA GLU A 272 -11.36 -9.09 -13.08
C GLU A 272 -10.25 -8.10 -12.69
N TYR A 273 -10.02 -7.93 -11.40
CA TYR A 273 -8.93 -7.18 -10.78
C TYR A 273 -8.41 -7.97 -9.56
N PRO A 274 -7.25 -7.64 -8.98
CA PRO A 274 -6.79 -8.22 -7.71
C PRO A 274 -7.80 -8.01 -6.60
N SER A 275 -8.71 -8.98 -6.44
CA SER A 275 -9.88 -8.88 -5.58
C SER A 275 -9.55 -9.25 -4.14
N ALA A 276 -10.34 -8.77 -3.19
CA ALA A 276 -10.21 -9.07 -1.78
C ALA A 276 -8.92 -8.54 -1.12
N GLY A 277 -8.09 -7.81 -1.85
CA GLY A 277 -6.96 -7.07 -1.29
C GLY A 277 -7.42 -5.90 -0.41
N PRO A 278 -6.49 -5.08 0.11
CA PRO A 278 -6.80 -3.93 0.96
C PRO A 278 -7.40 -2.75 0.14
N LEU A 279 -8.46 -3.04 -0.59
CA LEU A 279 -9.18 -2.12 -1.47
C LEU A 279 -10.05 -1.16 -0.65
N ALA A 280 -10.23 0.06 -1.17
CA ALA A 280 -11.01 1.10 -0.47
C ALA A 280 -12.39 0.63 0.00
N HIS A 281 -13.14 -0.09 -0.85
CA HIS A 281 -14.47 -0.60 -0.50
C HIS A 281 -14.49 -1.76 0.50
N LEU A 282 -13.33 -2.36 0.79
CA LEU A 282 -13.12 -3.45 1.76
C LEU A 282 -12.34 -2.99 2.99
N ILE A 283 -12.06 -1.68 3.11
CA ILE A 283 -11.19 -1.12 4.14
C ILE A 283 -11.68 -1.47 5.55
N ASP A 284 -12.99 -1.51 5.78
CA ASP A 284 -13.59 -1.88 7.08
C ASP A 284 -13.26 -3.35 7.46
N VAL A 285 -13.28 -4.25 6.49
CA VAL A 285 -12.93 -5.65 6.70
C VAL A 285 -11.45 -5.78 7.04
N TRP A 286 -10.59 -5.05 6.34
CA TRP A 286 -9.16 -5.05 6.56
C TRP A 286 -8.78 -4.44 7.91
N HIS A 287 -9.34 -3.29 8.29
CA HIS A 287 -9.12 -2.69 9.62
C HIS A 287 -9.56 -3.62 10.75
N CYS A 288 -10.70 -4.30 10.58
CA CYS A 288 -11.18 -5.26 11.56
C CYS A 288 -10.26 -6.49 11.69
N ALA A 289 -9.87 -7.09 10.56
CA ALA A 289 -9.18 -8.38 10.54
C ALA A 289 -7.65 -8.26 10.68
N ALA A 290 -7.08 -7.07 10.42
CA ALA A 290 -5.64 -6.81 10.49
C ALA A 290 -5.30 -5.57 11.36
N PRO A 291 -5.71 -5.51 12.63
CA PRO A 291 -5.51 -4.35 13.49
C PRO A 291 -4.03 -4.07 13.86
N SER A 292 -3.12 -5.00 13.59
CA SER A 292 -1.67 -4.79 13.78
C SER A 292 -0.99 -4.13 12.59
N VAL A 293 -1.70 -3.89 11.48
CA VAL A 293 -1.26 -3.08 10.35
C VAL A 293 -1.59 -1.62 10.65
N ASP A 294 -0.63 -0.71 10.50
CA ASP A 294 -0.82 0.70 10.85
C ASP A 294 -1.68 1.46 9.84
N PHE A 295 -1.55 1.13 8.56
CA PHE A 295 -2.34 1.77 7.51
C PHE A 295 -2.37 0.95 6.21
N ILE A 296 -3.35 1.29 5.38
CA ILE A 296 -3.59 0.72 4.06
C ILE A 296 -3.27 1.81 3.02
N ALA A 297 -2.49 1.46 2.00
CA ALA A 297 -1.94 2.39 1.03
C ALA A 297 -2.39 2.03 -0.40
N PRO A 298 -2.79 3.00 -1.25
CA PRO A 298 -3.20 2.74 -2.62
C PRO A 298 -2.05 2.81 -3.61
N ASP A 299 -2.04 1.92 -4.61
CA ASP A 299 -1.18 1.98 -5.79
C ASP A 299 -1.95 2.66 -6.92
N LEU A 300 -1.60 3.93 -7.21
CA LEU A 300 -2.44 4.81 -8.00
C LEU A 300 -2.07 4.82 -9.50
N TYR A 301 -2.75 4.00 -10.27
CA TYR A 301 -2.59 3.93 -11.74
C TYR A 301 -3.81 4.41 -12.52
N ASP A 302 -4.92 4.70 -11.84
CA ASP A 302 -6.16 5.19 -12.44
C ASP A 302 -6.15 6.73 -12.59
N ASP A 303 -6.89 7.24 -13.57
CA ASP A 303 -6.98 8.68 -13.86
C ASP A 303 -7.73 9.48 -12.78
N GLY A 304 -8.50 8.84 -11.91
CA GLY A 304 -9.26 9.47 -10.83
C GLY A 304 -8.43 9.83 -9.59
N PHE A 305 -7.19 10.31 -9.73
CA PHE A 305 -6.21 10.51 -8.67
C PHE A 305 -6.79 11.15 -7.38
N LYS A 306 -7.46 12.32 -7.49
CA LYS A 306 -8.03 13.00 -6.31
C LYS A 306 -9.07 12.15 -5.58
N GLY A 307 -9.97 11.53 -6.34
CA GLY A 307 -11.04 10.70 -5.78
C GLY A 307 -10.51 9.42 -5.15
N TRP A 308 -9.47 8.82 -5.69
CA TRP A 308 -8.83 7.66 -5.10
C TRP A 308 -8.05 8.03 -3.84
N ALA A 309 -7.26 9.09 -3.86
CA ALA A 309 -6.55 9.57 -2.67
C ALA A 309 -7.51 9.82 -1.50
N ALA A 310 -8.66 10.45 -1.77
CA ALA A 310 -9.68 10.74 -0.77
C ALA A 310 -10.29 9.47 -0.15
N GLN A 311 -10.42 8.36 -0.89
CA GLN A 311 -10.98 7.11 -0.36
C GLN A 311 -10.05 6.39 0.63
N TYR A 312 -8.74 6.66 0.57
CA TYR A 312 -7.77 6.09 1.50
C TYR A 312 -7.35 7.06 2.61
N HIS A 313 -7.74 8.33 2.53
CA HIS A 313 -7.55 9.31 3.59
C HIS A 313 -8.75 9.31 4.54
N LEU A 314 -8.70 8.49 5.58
CA LEU A 314 -9.72 8.39 6.61
C LEU A 314 -9.12 8.77 7.96
N HIS A 315 -9.98 9.09 8.94
CA HIS A 315 -9.50 9.46 10.27
C HIS A 315 -8.66 8.37 10.94
N ASN A 316 -8.90 7.10 10.61
CA ASN A 316 -8.18 5.93 11.09
C ASN A 316 -7.23 5.31 10.04
N ASN A 317 -7.02 5.99 8.92
CA ASN A 317 -6.10 5.55 7.86
C ASN A 317 -5.39 6.76 7.24
N PRO A 318 -4.15 7.09 7.68
CA PRO A 318 -3.40 8.16 7.07
C PRO A 318 -3.04 7.81 5.62
N LEU A 319 -3.06 8.80 4.73
CA LEU A 319 -2.69 8.58 3.34
C LEU A 319 -1.18 8.41 3.19
N PHE A 320 -0.77 7.32 2.59
CA PHE A 320 0.56 7.08 2.03
C PHE A 320 0.40 6.56 0.60
N ILE A 321 1.13 7.08 -0.35
CA ILE A 321 1.12 6.61 -1.74
C ILE A 321 2.46 5.92 -2.00
N PRO A 322 2.55 4.59 -1.80
CA PRO A 322 3.78 3.84 -2.00
C PRO A 322 4.11 3.67 -3.48
N GLU A 323 3.06 3.61 -4.32
CA GLU A 323 3.19 3.32 -5.74
C GLU A 323 2.24 4.19 -6.57
N ILE A 324 2.77 4.87 -7.57
CA ILE A 324 2.01 5.61 -8.57
C ILE A 324 2.75 5.60 -9.89
N ARG A 325 2.02 5.60 -11.02
CA ARG A 325 2.64 5.72 -12.34
C ARG A 325 3.60 6.91 -12.41
N HIS A 326 4.84 6.65 -12.76
CA HIS A 326 5.84 7.72 -12.88
C HIS A 326 5.52 8.65 -14.05
N THR A 327 5.35 9.92 -13.73
CA THR A 327 5.13 11.01 -14.70
C THR A 327 5.77 12.29 -14.20
N GLN A 328 6.06 13.24 -15.09
CA GLN A 328 6.64 14.52 -14.72
C GLN A 328 5.69 15.37 -13.84
N ASN A 329 4.38 15.12 -13.88
CA ASN A 329 3.39 15.79 -13.05
C ASN A 329 3.35 15.28 -11.59
N ASN A 330 4.12 14.26 -11.26
CA ASN A 330 4.11 13.70 -9.90
C ASN A 330 4.64 14.69 -8.85
N GLY A 331 5.51 15.63 -9.23
CA GLY A 331 5.89 16.72 -8.34
C GLY A 331 4.67 17.51 -7.84
N VAL A 332 3.78 17.90 -8.76
CA VAL A 332 2.55 18.66 -8.43
C VAL A 332 1.57 17.80 -7.62
N ARG A 333 1.40 16.54 -7.99
CA ARG A 333 0.55 15.60 -7.24
C ARG A 333 1.02 15.39 -5.81
N ALA A 334 2.33 15.36 -5.59
CA ALA A 334 2.91 15.28 -4.25
C ALA A 334 2.56 16.51 -3.40
N PHE A 335 2.67 17.73 -3.94
CA PHE A 335 2.19 18.95 -3.27
C PHE A 335 0.73 18.86 -2.87
N TYR A 336 -0.12 18.37 -3.78
CA TYR A 336 -1.54 18.21 -3.52
C TYR A 336 -1.81 17.30 -2.33
N VAL A 337 -1.25 16.09 -2.31
CA VAL A 337 -1.56 15.14 -1.22
C VAL A 337 -0.96 15.55 0.12
N PHE A 338 0.18 16.21 0.14
CA PHE A 338 0.75 16.74 1.37
C PHE A 338 -0.09 17.91 1.93
N GLY A 339 -0.59 18.79 1.05
CA GLY A 339 -1.40 19.94 1.46
C GLY A 339 -2.86 19.60 1.76
N GLU A 340 -3.48 18.71 0.97
CA GLU A 340 -4.91 18.37 1.09
C GLU A 340 -5.18 17.22 2.05
N HIS A 341 -4.30 16.21 2.05
CA HIS A 341 -4.54 14.96 2.76
C HIS A 341 -3.58 14.73 3.92
N ASN A 342 -2.71 15.67 4.24
CA ASN A 342 -1.67 15.48 5.27
C ASN A 342 -0.89 14.17 5.06
N ALA A 343 -0.63 13.78 3.81
CA ALA A 343 -0.07 12.48 3.47
C ALA A 343 1.28 12.22 4.17
N LEU A 344 1.55 10.96 4.50
CA LEU A 344 2.84 10.53 5.07
C LEU A 344 3.95 10.54 4.02
N GLY A 345 3.59 10.27 2.75
CA GLY A 345 4.57 10.18 1.68
C GLY A 345 3.96 9.95 0.30
N PHE A 346 4.85 10.05 -0.70
CA PHE A 346 4.51 9.90 -2.10
C PHE A 346 5.70 9.28 -2.84
N SER A 347 5.46 8.21 -3.62
CA SER A 347 6.53 7.42 -4.25
C SER A 347 6.14 6.96 -5.65
N PRO A 348 6.68 7.56 -6.74
CA PRO A 348 6.50 7.02 -8.08
C PRO A 348 7.17 5.65 -8.24
N PHE A 349 6.52 4.75 -8.99
CA PHE A 349 7.01 3.40 -9.30
C PHE A 349 8.01 3.40 -10.45
N ALA A 350 8.94 2.44 -10.43
CA ALA A 350 10.05 2.30 -11.36
C ALA A 350 10.79 3.64 -11.53
N ILE A 351 11.06 4.26 -10.41
CA ILE A 351 11.61 5.62 -10.34
C ILE A 351 12.99 5.71 -10.98
N GLU A 352 13.75 4.62 -10.98
CA GLU A 352 15.06 4.53 -11.61
C GLU A 352 15.01 4.66 -13.14
N ASP A 353 13.87 4.40 -13.77
CA ASP A 353 13.67 4.61 -15.22
C ASP A 353 13.47 6.08 -15.56
N GLY A 354 13.23 6.92 -14.55
CA GLY A 354 13.02 8.36 -14.71
C GLY A 354 14.30 9.14 -15.01
N SER A 355 14.14 10.40 -15.38
CA SER A 355 15.26 11.33 -15.54
C SER A 355 15.69 11.88 -14.18
N ASP A 356 17.01 11.88 -13.92
CA ASP A 356 17.64 12.48 -12.75
C ASP A 356 18.24 13.88 -13.07
N GLU A 357 17.95 14.43 -14.24
CA GLU A 357 18.43 15.73 -14.66
C GLU A 357 17.75 16.85 -13.87
N GLN A 358 18.56 17.81 -13.43
CA GLN A 358 18.05 19.06 -12.87
C GLN A 358 17.22 19.82 -13.89
N GLY A 359 16.13 20.46 -13.42
CA GLY A 359 15.22 21.19 -14.29
C GLY A 359 14.10 20.33 -14.89
N THR A 360 14.05 19.01 -14.59
CA THR A 360 12.84 18.24 -14.89
C THR A 360 11.75 18.57 -13.88
N PRO A 361 10.48 18.69 -14.28
CA PRO A 361 9.38 19.10 -13.39
C PRO A 361 9.24 18.22 -12.14
N PHE A 362 9.51 16.94 -12.24
CA PHE A 362 9.47 16.03 -11.10
C PHE A 362 10.58 16.36 -10.08
N VAL A 363 11.84 16.47 -10.54
CA VAL A 363 13.00 16.76 -9.67
C VAL A 363 12.84 18.14 -9.01
N GLU A 364 12.47 19.16 -9.78
CA GLU A 364 12.19 20.50 -9.23
C GLU A 364 11.07 20.46 -8.17
N GLY A 365 10.01 19.67 -8.39
CA GLY A 365 8.94 19.47 -7.43
C GLY A 365 9.45 18.92 -6.10
N TYR A 366 10.26 17.86 -6.14
CA TYR A 366 10.83 17.25 -4.94
C TYR A 366 11.86 18.14 -4.24
N GLU A 367 12.66 18.92 -4.99
CA GLU A 367 13.56 19.92 -4.42
C GLU A 367 12.78 20.97 -3.63
N LYS A 368 11.68 21.50 -4.20
CA LYS A 368 10.83 22.47 -3.52
C LYS A 368 10.12 21.90 -2.30
N LEU A 369 9.58 20.68 -2.39
CA LEU A 369 8.98 20.01 -1.24
C LEU A 369 9.99 19.81 -0.11
N ARG A 370 11.22 19.45 -0.41
CA ARG A 370 12.29 19.34 0.59
C ARG A 370 12.62 20.66 1.27
N GLU A 371 12.65 21.76 0.52
CA GLU A 371 12.85 23.09 1.07
C GLU A 371 11.76 23.52 2.05
N ILE A 372 10.49 23.20 1.75
CA ILE A 372 9.32 23.58 2.56
C ILE A 372 8.87 22.50 3.54
N MET A 373 9.53 21.34 3.58
CA MET A 373 9.15 20.23 4.45
C MET A 373 8.91 20.63 5.92
N PRO A 374 9.76 21.49 6.56
CA PRO A 374 9.50 21.92 7.93
C PRO A 374 8.21 22.74 8.09
N LEU A 375 7.78 23.45 7.04
CA LEU A 375 6.52 24.18 7.04
C LEU A 375 5.35 23.18 6.93
N VAL A 376 5.40 22.28 5.95
CA VAL A 376 4.37 21.26 5.73
C VAL A 376 4.16 20.43 6.99
N THR A 377 5.22 19.84 7.54
CA THR A 377 5.14 19.03 8.77
C THR A 377 4.68 19.84 9.99
N GLY A 378 5.03 21.13 10.04
CA GLY A 378 4.58 22.03 11.08
C GLY A 378 3.11 22.40 11.04
N TRP A 379 2.45 22.26 9.87
CA TRP A 379 1.04 22.60 9.66
C TRP A 379 0.12 21.41 9.46
N GLN A 380 0.65 20.20 9.27
CA GLN A 380 -0.18 19.00 9.21
C GLN A 380 -1.11 18.87 10.42
N GLY A 381 -2.36 18.51 10.19
CA GLY A 381 -3.40 18.36 11.21
C GLY A 381 -3.83 19.64 11.92
N LYS A 382 -3.57 20.83 11.36
CA LYS A 382 -3.98 22.12 11.94
C LYS A 382 -5.05 22.84 11.13
N ASP A 383 -5.65 22.17 10.14
CA ASP A 383 -6.67 22.75 9.24
C ASP A 383 -6.26 24.09 8.62
N ALA A 384 -4.98 24.24 8.30
CA ALA A 384 -4.38 25.49 7.82
C ALA A 384 -3.55 25.30 6.53
N MET A 385 -3.72 24.15 5.88
CA MET A 385 -3.14 23.86 4.56
C MET A 385 -4.22 23.39 3.61
N TRP A 386 -4.03 23.72 2.35
CA TRP A 386 -4.88 23.27 1.25
C TRP A 386 -4.01 22.79 0.10
N GLY A 387 -4.27 21.61 -0.43
CA GLY A 387 -3.64 21.13 -1.66
C GLY A 387 -4.41 21.63 -2.88
N LEU A 388 -3.71 22.18 -3.84
CA LEU A 388 -4.30 22.63 -5.11
C LEU A 388 -3.77 21.76 -6.24
N LEU A 389 -4.68 21.18 -7.01
CA LEU A 389 -4.37 20.41 -8.22
C LEU A 389 -5.43 20.72 -9.27
N PHE A 390 -5.03 21.39 -10.34
CA PHE A 390 -5.90 21.83 -11.41
C PHE A 390 -5.65 21.03 -12.69
N ASP A 391 -6.70 20.87 -13.48
CA ASP A 391 -6.69 20.31 -14.83
C ASP A 391 -7.72 21.02 -15.71
N GLN A 392 -7.90 20.59 -16.95
CA GLN A 392 -8.84 21.22 -17.88
C GLN A 392 -10.31 21.14 -17.43
N ASN A 393 -10.65 20.21 -16.53
CA ASN A 393 -11.99 20.01 -16.01
C ASN A 393 -12.20 20.66 -14.64
N ASP A 394 -11.13 20.84 -13.86
CA ASP A 394 -11.13 21.40 -12.52
C ASP A 394 -10.19 22.62 -12.48
N LYS A 395 -10.74 23.79 -12.79
CA LYS A 395 -9.99 25.02 -13.11
C LYS A 395 -9.94 26.04 -11.98
N GLU A 396 -10.77 25.87 -10.95
CA GLU A 396 -10.93 26.85 -9.88
C GLU A 396 -11.26 26.17 -8.57
N ARG A 397 -10.68 26.64 -7.48
CA ARG A 397 -11.06 26.28 -6.13
C ARG A 397 -11.34 27.53 -5.31
N ILE A 398 -12.48 27.54 -4.63
CA ILE A 398 -12.84 28.56 -3.63
C ILE A 398 -12.56 27.98 -2.26
N ILE A 399 -11.81 28.71 -1.45
CA ILE A 399 -11.48 28.36 -0.07
C ILE A 399 -12.06 29.44 0.83
N GLU A 400 -12.87 29.05 1.79
CA GLU A 400 -13.38 29.92 2.83
C GLU A 400 -12.62 29.66 4.13
N ASP A 401 -11.96 30.71 4.66
CA ASP A 401 -11.20 30.65 5.90
C ASP A 401 -11.59 31.83 6.80
N GLY A 402 -12.44 31.56 7.77
CA GLY A 402 -12.99 32.58 8.64
C GLY A 402 -13.73 33.68 7.88
N SER A 403 -13.15 34.87 7.82
CA SER A 403 -13.73 36.01 7.06
C SER A 403 -13.13 36.17 5.65
N LEU A 404 -12.21 35.30 5.27
CA LEU A 404 -11.53 35.35 3.97
C LEU A 404 -12.18 34.39 2.99
N VAL A 405 -12.33 34.81 1.76
CA VAL A 405 -12.72 33.97 0.63
C VAL A 405 -11.59 34.05 -0.41
N LEU A 406 -10.89 32.96 -0.60
CA LEU A 406 -9.80 32.85 -1.57
C LEU A 406 -10.30 32.14 -2.82
N THR A 407 -10.15 32.79 -3.97
CA THR A 407 -10.40 32.16 -5.28
C THR A 407 -9.07 31.80 -5.92
N CYS A 408 -8.79 30.50 -5.98
CA CYS A 408 -7.55 29.96 -6.53
C CYS A 408 -7.81 29.48 -7.97
N ARG A 409 -6.99 29.92 -8.93
CA ARG A 409 -7.09 29.54 -10.34
C ARG A 409 -5.69 29.32 -10.91
N HIS A 410 -5.56 28.34 -11.80
CA HIS A 410 -4.35 28.18 -12.57
C HIS A 410 -4.31 29.14 -13.75
N ASN A 411 -3.09 29.50 -14.24
CA ASN A 411 -2.92 30.43 -15.35
C ASN A 411 -3.53 29.94 -16.67
N PHE A 412 -3.70 28.63 -16.89
CA PHE A 412 -4.39 28.10 -18.08
C PHE A 412 -5.87 28.53 -18.17
N THR A 413 -6.44 29.02 -17.08
CA THR A 413 -7.80 29.61 -17.10
C THR A 413 -7.83 31.05 -17.62
N LEU A 414 -6.67 31.66 -17.83
CA LEU A 414 -6.53 33.05 -18.29
C LEU A 414 -6.35 33.05 -19.81
N PRO A 415 -7.39 33.39 -20.61
CA PRO A 415 -7.36 33.22 -22.07
C PRO A 415 -6.31 34.06 -22.81
N TRP A 416 -5.74 35.02 -22.12
CA TRP A 416 -4.68 35.91 -22.65
C TRP A 416 -3.26 35.47 -22.27
N ASP A 417 -3.10 34.44 -21.42
CA ASP A 417 -1.79 33.93 -21.02
C ASP A 417 -1.33 32.80 -21.97
N PRO A 418 -0.29 33.04 -22.78
CA PRO A 418 0.21 32.05 -23.72
C PRO A 418 0.91 30.86 -23.05
N ARG A 419 1.16 30.93 -21.73
CA ARG A 419 1.77 29.87 -20.93
C ARG A 419 0.74 28.96 -20.31
N ALA A 420 -0.55 29.19 -20.57
CA ALA A 420 -1.63 28.39 -20.04
C ALA A 420 -1.45 26.92 -20.44
N THR A 421 -1.17 26.07 -19.49
CA THR A 421 -0.97 24.63 -19.63
C THR A 421 -1.73 23.90 -18.53
N ASP A 422 -1.90 22.58 -18.69
CA ASP A 422 -2.40 21.76 -17.59
C ASP A 422 -1.42 21.77 -16.44
N GLY A 423 -1.90 22.04 -15.23
CA GLY A 423 -1.10 22.15 -14.01
C GLY A 423 -1.47 21.13 -12.96
#